data_750d8c703715c33b177540deb78b8163
#
_entry.id   750d8c703715c33b177540deb78b8163
#
_cell.length_a   1.000
_cell.length_b   1.000
_cell.length_c   1.000
_cell.angle_alpha   90.00
_cell.angle_beta   90.00
_cell.angle_gamma   90.00
#
_symmetry.space_group_name_H-M   'P 1'
#
loop_
_entity.id
_entity.type
_entity.pdbx_description
1 polymer ?
#
loop_
_entity_poly.entity_id
_entity_poly.type
_entity_poly.pdbx_seq_one_letter_code
_entity_poly.pdbx_strand_id
1 'polypeptide(L)'
;MLRSIDSYLLSPHVRYRLISNGYTTVEDIAHNPVEEICEDTGLFKEEALDVLMNVTADNEDSGRNVLSSNTAFQLLQQESLYLTTTCHKLDDVLGGGIPLMKLVEICGSPGIGKTQMSLQLCINSQLPKQYGGLDGEAMLIDTEGSFVVERLIDIASAAINFLSLQDPKIQNISMDNMLKNVHVRQCKDYSELLAVITLLPEFLREHSKIRLIVIDSISFHFRYGFDKNYSLRTRLLCGMAQSLIKLASEYNIAVVVTNQMTTKIIGPNKSHLIPSLGESWGHMCTIRIILYWKENKRWAVLLKSPWREEAIIQFQITVLLNNQLSFHLQFRKSPFSA
;
A
#
# COMPACT_ATOMS: atom_id res chain seq x y z
N MET A 1 18.32 20.63 -29.70
CA MET A 1 17.08 21.45 -29.77
C MET A 1 16.83 21.96 -28.36
N LEU A 2 16.76 23.29 -28.17
CA LEU A 2 16.44 23.90 -26.90
C LEU A 2 15.02 23.51 -26.52
N ARG A 3 14.81 22.92 -25.32
CA ARG A 3 13.48 22.51 -24.88
C ARG A 3 12.75 23.70 -24.26
N SER A 4 11.55 24.01 -24.77
CA SER A 4 10.71 25.08 -24.21
C SER A 4 10.15 24.67 -22.86
N ILE A 5 10.08 25.60 -21.92
CA ILE A 5 9.43 25.42 -20.60
C ILE A 5 7.92 25.20 -20.71
N ASP A 6 7.31 25.50 -21.88
CA ASP A 6 5.90 25.24 -22.12
C ASP A 6 5.53 23.76 -22.13
N SER A 7 6.51 22.89 -22.34
CA SER A 7 6.32 21.42 -22.31
C SER A 7 6.19 20.84 -20.90
N TYR A 8 6.43 21.64 -19.85
CA TYR A 8 6.39 21.22 -18.46
C TYR A 8 5.09 21.60 -17.77
N LEU A 9 4.61 20.76 -16.85
CA LEU A 9 3.41 21.02 -16.05
C LEU A 9 3.72 22.03 -14.92
N LEU A 10 3.94 23.28 -15.30
CA LEU A 10 4.11 24.37 -14.36
C LEU A 10 2.77 25.08 -14.11
N SER A 11 2.58 25.61 -12.88
CA SER A 11 1.40 26.42 -12.61
C SER A 11 1.37 27.66 -13.52
N PRO A 12 0.18 28.12 -13.94
CA PRO A 12 0.09 29.28 -14.86
C PRO A 12 0.82 30.52 -14.35
N HIS A 13 0.80 30.75 -13.04
CA HIS A 13 1.48 31.86 -12.37
C HIS A 13 3.01 31.73 -12.49
N VAL A 14 3.57 30.57 -12.18
CA VAL A 14 5.01 30.31 -12.25
C VAL A 14 5.50 30.42 -13.70
N ARG A 15 4.79 29.80 -14.64
CA ARG A 15 5.11 29.88 -16.08
C ARG A 15 5.13 31.32 -16.59
N TYR A 16 4.11 32.10 -16.25
CA TYR A 16 4.05 33.51 -16.64
C TYR A 16 5.26 34.31 -16.13
N ARG A 17 5.63 34.11 -14.85
CA ARG A 17 6.78 34.81 -14.26
C ARG A 17 8.11 34.42 -14.88
N LEU A 18 8.32 33.14 -15.20
CA LEU A 18 9.52 32.66 -15.89
C LEU A 18 9.61 33.28 -17.28
N ILE A 19 8.59 33.15 -18.11
CA ILE A 19 8.59 33.64 -19.49
C ILE A 19 8.72 35.17 -19.55
N SER A 20 8.06 35.90 -18.67
CA SER A 20 8.12 37.37 -18.64
C SER A 20 9.50 37.91 -18.25
N ASN A 21 10.33 37.09 -17.58
CA ASN A 21 11.71 37.42 -17.19
C ASN A 21 12.77 36.74 -18.06
N GLY A 22 12.37 36.16 -19.20
CA GLY A 22 13.30 35.65 -20.22
C GLY A 22 13.67 34.18 -20.07
N TYR A 23 13.18 33.48 -19.07
CA TYR A 23 13.37 32.04 -18.89
C TYR A 23 12.39 31.29 -19.81
N THR A 24 12.82 30.95 -21.02
CA THR A 24 11.96 30.31 -22.03
C THR A 24 12.34 28.87 -22.32
N THR A 25 13.56 28.47 -21.96
CA THR A 25 14.10 27.13 -22.21
C THR A 25 14.56 26.47 -20.91
N VAL A 26 14.69 25.14 -20.95
CA VAL A 26 15.22 24.32 -19.86
C VAL A 26 16.62 24.75 -19.48
N GLU A 27 17.41 25.08 -20.49
CA GLU A 27 18.80 25.50 -20.33
C GLU A 27 18.92 26.83 -19.59
N ASP A 28 17.98 27.77 -19.82
CA ASP A 28 17.92 29.05 -19.09
C ASP A 28 17.71 28.85 -17.59
N ILE A 29 17.01 27.77 -17.19
CA ILE A 29 16.71 27.48 -15.79
C ILE A 29 17.82 26.62 -15.17
N ALA A 30 18.31 25.60 -15.90
CA ALA A 30 19.25 24.63 -15.36
C ALA A 30 20.65 25.20 -15.07
N HIS A 31 21.03 26.30 -15.71
CA HIS A 31 22.36 26.92 -15.56
C HIS A 31 22.38 28.04 -14.53
N ASN A 32 21.22 28.50 -14.04
CA ASN A 32 21.15 29.61 -13.08
C ASN A 32 20.91 29.11 -11.65
N PRO A 33 21.57 29.74 -10.64
CA PRO A 33 21.32 29.43 -9.23
C PRO A 33 19.86 29.73 -8.84
N VAL A 34 19.32 28.98 -7.88
CA VAL A 34 17.94 29.19 -7.38
C VAL A 34 17.71 30.60 -6.90
N GLU A 35 18.71 31.18 -6.25
CA GLU A 35 18.70 32.53 -5.71
C GLU A 35 18.49 33.57 -6.83
N GLU A 36 19.19 33.44 -7.94
CA GLU A 36 19.08 34.33 -9.10
C GLU A 36 17.70 34.20 -9.78
N ILE A 37 17.19 32.99 -9.95
CA ILE A 37 15.85 32.76 -10.48
C ILE A 37 14.80 33.42 -9.57
N CYS A 38 14.95 33.36 -8.24
CA CYS A 38 14.04 33.99 -7.29
C CYS A 38 14.09 35.52 -7.39
N GLU A 39 15.29 36.10 -7.50
CA GLU A 39 15.49 37.55 -7.61
C GLU A 39 14.90 38.10 -8.91
N ASP A 40 15.12 37.42 -10.03
CA ASP A 40 14.65 37.87 -11.34
C ASP A 40 13.16 37.72 -11.52
N THR A 41 12.61 36.57 -11.08
CA THR A 41 11.20 36.22 -11.33
C THR A 41 10.25 36.62 -10.20
N GLY A 42 10.79 36.89 -9.00
CA GLY A 42 10.02 37.10 -7.77
C GLY A 42 9.26 35.85 -7.32
N LEU A 43 9.69 34.66 -7.72
CA LEU A 43 9.18 33.39 -7.22
C LEU A 43 9.70 33.11 -5.82
N PHE A 44 8.91 32.40 -5.01
CA PHE A 44 9.41 31.90 -3.74
C PHE A 44 10.44 30.78 -3.97
N LYS A 45 11.36 30.63 -3.03
CA LYS A 45 12.44 29.62 -3.12
C LYS A 45 11.91 28.20 -3.33
N GLU A 46 10.77 27.88 -2.73
CA GLU A 46 10.11 26.59 -2.88
C GLU A 46 9.58 26.38 -4.32
N GLU A 47 8.98 27.42 -4.91
CA GLU A 47 8.48 27.38 -6.29
C GLU A 47 9.62 27.27 -7.31
N ALA A 48 10.72 27.99 -7.09
CA ALA A 48 11.90 27.92 -7.96
C ALA A 48 12.62 26.57 -7.85
N LEU A 49 12.67 25.96 -6.66
CA LEU A 49 13.18 24.61 -6.45
C LEU A 49 12.30 23.56 -7.14
N ASP A 50 10.98 23.67 -7.04
CA ASP A 50 10.04 22.78 -7.75
C ASP A 50 10.21 22.86 -9.26
N VAL A 51 10.42 24.04 -9.80
CA VAL A 51 10.72 24.24 -11.25
C VAL A 51 12.02 23.56 -11.62
N LEU A 52 13.10 23.81 -10.86
CA LEU A 52 14.40 23.17 -11.09
C LEU A 52 14.32 21.65 -11.01
N MET A 53 13.64 21.11 -10.01
CA MET A 53 13.45 19.65 -9.87
C MET A 53 12.68 19.07 -11.06
N ASN A 54 11.60 19.72 -11.49
CA ASN A 54 10.82 19.26 -12.64
C ASN A 54 11.59 19.33 -13.95
N VAL A 55 12.45 20.34 -14.11
CA VAL A 55 13.23 20.58 -15.33
C VAL A 55 14.52 19.75 -15.37
N THR A 56 15.17 19.51 -14.22
CA THR A 56 16.42 18.72 -14.14
C THR A 56 16.17 17.22 -14.04
N ALA A 57 15.03 16.78 -13.50
CA ALA A 57 14.66 15.36 -13.48
C ALA A 57 14.56 14.75 -14.88
N ASP A 58 14.24 15.56 -15.89
CA ASP A 58 14.24 15.12 -17.29
C ASP A 58 15.62 15.01 -17.95
N ASN A 59 16.69 15.53 -17.31
CA ASN A 59 18.04 15.45 -17.86
C ASN A 59 18.78 14.15 -17.51
N GLU A 60 18.37 13.43 -16.47
CA GLU A 60 18.97 12.15 -16.09
C GLU A 60 18.30 10.93 -16.73
N ASP A 61 17.07 11.09 -17.27
CA ASP A 61 16.35 9.99 -17.93
C ASP A 61 15.98 10.40 -19.36
N SER A 62 16.96 10.27 -20.25
CA SER A 62 16.80 10.56 -21.68
C SER A 62 15.60 9.81 -22.27
N GLY A 63 14.50 10.53 -22.50
CA GLY A 63 13.49 10.12 -23.45
C GLY A 63 12.18 9.53 -22.91
N ARG A 64 11.83 9.74 -21.64
CA ARG A 64 10.43 9.45 -21.23
C ARG A 64 9.52 10.58 -21.68
N ASN A 65 8.92 10.40 -22.84
CA ASN A 65 7.83 11.20 -23.36
C ASN A 65 6.76 11.39 -22.25
N VAL A 66 6.43 12.63 -21.91
CA VAL A 66 5.28 13.00 -21.06
C VAL A 66 3.96 12.40 -21.61
N LEU A 67 3.95 11.93 -22.84
CA LEU A 67 2.89 11.20 -23.52
C LEU A 67 3.25 9.73 -23.79
N SER A 68 4.07 9.10 -22.96
CA SER A 68 4.27 7.65 -23.09
C SER A 68 2.96 6.93 -22.79
N SER A 69 2.28 6.49 -23.83
CA SER A 69 1.05 5.70 -23.72
C SER A 69 1.36 4.25 -24.04
N ASN A 70 0.96 3.34 -23.17
CA ASN A 70 0.95 1.91 -23.45
C ASN A 70 -0.38 1.54 -24.10
N THR A 71 -0.35 0.67 -25.10
CA THR A 71 -1.57 0.09 -25.64
C THR A 71 -2.19 -0.87 -24.62
N ALA A 72 -3.50 -1.06 -24.67
CA ALA A 72 -4.18 -2.05 -23.81
C ALA A 72 -3.56 -3.46 -23.98
N PHE A 73 -3.08 -3.79 -25.17
CA PHE A 73 -2.40 -5.06 -25.44
C PHE A 73 -1.05 -5.18 -24.72
N GLN A 74 -0.25 -4.11 -24.69
CA GLN A 74 1.01 -4.07 -23.93
C GLN A 74 0.75 -4.21 -22.42
N LEU A 75 -0.29 -3.55 -21.91
CA LEU A 75 -0.69 -3.68 -20.51
C LEU A 75 -1.19 -5.11 -20.18
N LEU A 76 -1.87 -5.77 -21.11
CA LEU A 76 -2.30 -7.16 -20.94
C LEU A 76 -1.13 -8.14 -20.87
N GLN A 77 -0.03 -7.85 -21.54
CA GLN A 77 1.18 -8.69 -21.54
C GLN A 77 2.06 -8.50 -20.30
N GLN A 78 1.81 -7.45 -19.52
CA GLN A 78 2.54 -7.23 -18.26
C GLN A 78 2.08 -8.26 -17.22
N GLU A 79 3.04 -9.01 -16.68
CA GLU A 79 2.76 -9.95 -15.60
C GLU A 79 2.27 -9.20 -14.36
N SER A 80 1.06 -9.51 -13.92
CA SER A 80 0.55 -9.04 -12.63
C SER A 80 1.21 -9.84 -11.52
N LEU A 81 1.96 -9.18 -10.65
CA LEU A 81 2.54 -9.81 -9.47
C LEU A 81 1.56 -9.75 -8.30
N TYR A 82 1.52 -10.83 -7.54
CA TYR A 82 0.66 -10.98 -6.38
C TYR A 82 1.45 -11.49 -5.19
N LEU A 83 1.08 -11.05 -4.00
CA LEU A 83 1.59 -11.55 -2.74
C LEU A 83 0.57 -12.52 -2.16
N THR A 84 0.98 -13.77 -1.91
CA THR A 84 0.11 -14.77 -1.29
C THR A 84 -0.33 -14.34 0.11
N THR A 85 -1.61 -14.58 0.43
CA THR A 85 -2.11 -14.48 1.81
C THR A 85 -1.83 -15.75 2.62
N THR A 86 -1.26 -16.79 1.98
CA THR A 86 -1.16 -18.17 2.50
C THR A 86 -2.51 -18.85 2.79
N CYS A 87 -3.59 -18.21 2.38
CA CYS A 87 -4.93 -18.79 2.37
C CYS A 87 -5.36 -19.00 0.92
N HIS A 88 -5.18 -20.21 0.35
CA HIS A 88 -5.47 -20.49 -1.07
C HIS A 88 -6.87 -20.05 -1.49
N LYS A 89 -7.88 -20.27 -0.64
CA LYS A 89 -9.24 -19.83 -0.95
C LYS A 89 -9.34 -18.31 -1.09
N LEU A 90 -8.61 -17.55 -0.28
CA LEU A 90 -8.57 -16.11 -0.39
C LEU A 90 -7.76 -15.68 -1.62
N ASP A 91 -6.63 -16.34 -1.84
CA ASP A 91 -5.80 -16.08 -3.03
C ASP A 91 -6.55 -16.38 -4.32
N ASP A 92 -7.32 -17.47 -4.39
CA ASP A 92 -8.18 -17.82 -5.54
C ASP A 92 -9.23 -16.74 -5.82
N VAL A 93 -9.91 -16.26 -4.76
CA VAL A 93 -10.92 -15.20 -4.85
C VAL A 93 -10.29 -13.89 -5.30
N LEU A 94 -9.08 -13.57 -4.82
CA LEU A 94 -8.34 -12.36 -5.21
C LEU A 94 -7.69 -12.47 -6.60
N GLY A 95 -7.53 -13.69 -7.12
CA GLY A 95 -6.91 -13.97 -8.41
C GLY A 95 -5.42 -14.15 -8.38
N GLY A 96 -4.89 -14.62 -7.23
CA GLY A 96 -3.48 -14.92 -7.00
C GLY A 96 -2.94 -14.38 -5.67
N GLY A 97 -3.72 -13.58 -4.95
CA GLY A 97 -3.32 -12.95 -3.69
C GLY A 97 -3.50 -11.43 -3.68
N ILE A 98 -2.75 -10.75 -2.84
CA ILE A 98 -2.73 -9.28 -2.78
C ILE A 98 -1.98 -8.72 -3.99
N PRO A 99 -2.62 -7.96 -4.90
CA PRO A 99 -1.93 -7.44 -6.07
C PRO A 99 -0.96 -6.32 -5.70
N LEU A 100 0.17 -6.27 -6.39
CA LEU A 100 1.07 -5.13 -6.36
C LEU A 100 0.44 -3.93 -7.10
N MET A 101 1.00 -2.74 -6.87
CA MET A 101 0.59 -1.48 -7.51
C MET A 101 -0.85 -1.06 -7.17
N LYS A 102 -1.43 -1.62 -6.12
CA LYS A 102 -2.83 -1.36 -5.72
C LYS A 102 -2.95 -1.08 -4.23
N LEU A 103 -3.97 -0.29 -3.88
CA LEU A 103 -4.39 -0.05 -2.49
C LEU A 103 -5.48 -1.07 -2.13
N VAL A 104 -5.17 -1.94 -1.17
CA VAL A 104 -6.07 -2.98 -0.65
C VAL A 104 -6.49 -2.63 0.77
N GLU A 105 -7.78 -2.64 1.04
CA GLU A 105 -8.35 -2.40 2.36
C GLU A 105 -8.91 -3.69 2.96
N ILE A 106 -8.51 -4.00 4.20
CA ILE A 106 -9.01 -5.11 5.00
C ILE A 106 -9.81 -4.55 6.16
N CYS A 107 -11.13 -4.69 6.11
CA CYS A 107 -12.05 -4.20 7.12
C CYS A 107 -12.47 -5.34 8.05
N GLY A 108 -12.80 -5.01 9.30
CA GLY A 108 -13.38 -6.01 10.20
C GLY A 108 -13.49 -5.53 11.64
N SER A 109 -14.32 -6.23 12.41
CA SER A 109 -14.50 -5.98 13.84
C SER A 109 -13.19 -6.20 14.62
N PRO A 110 -13.06 -5.64 15.82
CA PRO A 110 -11.94 -5.96 16.71
C PRO A 110 -11.84 -7.47 16.94
N GLY A 111 -10.61 -8.00 17.05
CA GLY A 111 -10.37 -9.42 17.31
C GLY A 111 -10.61 -10.38 16.15
N ILE A 112 -11.08 -9.93 14.98
CA ILE A 112 -11.31 -10.79 13.81
C ILE A 112 -10.02 -11.31 13.16
N GLY A 113 -8.90 -10.61 13.35
CA GLY A 113 -7.58 -11.02 12.86
C GLY A 113 -6.95 -10.12 11.80
N LYS A 114 -7.34 -8.84 11.70
CA LYS A 114 -6.74 -7.87 10.78
C LYS A 114 -5.23 -7.75 11.00
N THR A 115 -4.79 -7.45 12.21
CA THR A 115 -3.37 -7.38 12.59
C THR A 115 -2.64 -8.69 12.32
N GLN A 116 -3.27 -9.84 12.57
CA GLN A 116 -2.65 -11.15 12.28
C GLN A 116 -2.41 -11.33 10.78
N MET A 117 -3.36 -10.94 9.94
CA MET A 117 -3.21 -10.95 8.48
C MET A 117 -2.12 -9.96 8.03
N SER A 118 -2.06 -8.78 8.64
CA SER A 118 -1.01 -7.78 8.39
C SER A 118 0.39 -8.32 8.66
N LEU A 119 0.61 -8.93 9.83
CA LEU A 119 1.88 -9.55 10.19
C LEU A 119 2.24 -10.73 9.28
N GLN A 120 1.24 -11.54 8.92
CA GLN A 120 1.44 -12.64 7.98
C GLN A 120 1.90 -12.15 6.61
N LEU A 121 1.29 -11.08 6.08
CA LEU A 121 1.71 -10.49 4.81
C LEU A 121 3.13 -9.92 4.87
N CYS A 122 3.56 -9.34 6.00
CA CYS A 122 4.93 -8.88 6.21
C CYS A 122 5.96 -10.02 6.16
N ILE A 123 5.60 -11.21 6.62
CA ILE A 123 6.46 -12.40 6.50
C ILE A 123 6.38 -12.98 5.09
N ASN A 124 5.18 -13.05 4.51
CA ASN A 124 4.98 -13.60 3.18
C ASN A 124 5.71 -12.80 2.08
N SER A 125 5.85 -11.48 2.23
CA SER A 125 6.58 -10.65 1.27
C SER A 125 8.04 -11.07 1.09
N GLN A 126 8.62 -11.72 2.10
CA GLN A 126 10.00 -12.19 2.12
C GLN A 126 10.18 -13.59 1.54
N LEU A 127 9.08 -14.32 1.35
CA LEU A 127 9.15 -15.67 0.78
C LEU A 127 9.65 -15.61 -0.67
N PRO A 128 10.34 -16.66 -1.15
CA PRO A 128 10.70 -16.78 -2.55
C PRO A 128 9.44 -16.75 -3.45
N LYS A 129 9.59 -16.18 -4.65
CA LYS A 129 8.49 -16.03 -5.61
C LYS A 129 7.80 -17.34 -5.95
N GLN A 130 8.54 -18.44 -6.02
CA GLN A 130 7.99 -19.78 -6.26
C GLN A 130 6.98 -20.24 -5.19
N TYR A 131 6.99 -19.63 -4.00
CA TYR A 131 6.05 -19.89 -2.91
C TYR A 131 5.04 -18.74 -2.74
N GLY A 132 4.90 -17.90 -3.74
CA GLY A 132 3.95 -16.78 -3.75
C GLY A 132 4.42 -15.55 -2.96
N GLY A 133 5.70 -15.49 -2.58
CA GLY A 133 6.33 -14.31 -2.00
C GLY A 133 6.85 -13.34 -3.06
N LEU A 134 7.59 -12.34 -2.62
CA LEU A 134 8.12 -11.27 -3.47
C LEU A 134 9.64 -11.11 -3.37
N ASP A 135 10.33 -11.96 -2.60
CA ASP A 135 11.76 -11.83 -2.26
C ASP A 135 12.10 -10.43 -1.74
N GLY A 136 11.17 -9.80 -0.99
CA GLY A 136 11.26 -8.40 -0.62
C GLY A 136 11.10 -8.16 0.89
N GLU A 137 11.25 -6.91 1.28
CA GLU A 137 11.08 -6.43 2.63
C GLU A 137 9.68 -5.84 2.82
N ALA A 138 9.26 -5.66 4.08
CA ALA A 138 7.99 -5.05 4.44
C ALA A 138 8.17 -3.84 5.35
N MET A 139 7.32 -2.82 5.17
CA MET A 139 7.12 -1.71 6.09
C MET A 139 5.78 -1.84 6.79
N LEU A 140 5.78 -1.91 8.12
CA LEU A 140 4.59 -1.90 8.96
C LEU A 140 4.48 -0.56 9.68
N ILE A 141 3.40 0.15 9.44
CA ILE A 141 3.04 1.40 10.13
C ILE A 141 1.96 1.05 11.14
N ASP A 142 2.32 1.04 12.43
CA ASP A 142 1.44 0.73 13.54
C ASP A 142 0.89 2.03 14.14
N THR A 143 -0.42 2.23 14.03
CA THR A 143 -1.12 3.40 14.59
C THR A 143 -1.87 3.09 15.88
N GLU A 144 -2.10 1.81 16.17
CA GLU A 144 -2.84 1.36 17.35
C GLU A 144 -1.91 1.01 18.52
N GLY A 145 -0.60 0.91 18.30
CA GLY A 145 0.36 0.44 19.29
C GLY A 145 0.17 -1.04 19.61
N SER A 146 -0.34 -1.80 18.65
CA SER A 146 -0.73 -3.20 18.82
C SER A 146 0.30 -4.20 18.30
N PHE A 147 1.40 -3.71 17.77
CA PHE A 147 2.50 -4.55 17.29
C PHE A 147 3.19 -5.28 18.45
N VAL A 148 3.31 -6.60 18.33
CA VAL A 148 3.99 -7.49 19.28
C VAL A 148 4.97 -8.34 18.51
N VAL A 149 6.27 -8.18 18.81
CA VAL A 149 7.37 -8.85 18.09
C VAL A 149 7.33 -10.36 18.27
N GLU A 150 6.92 -10.85 19.44
CA GLU A 150 6.81 -12.29 19.73
C GLU A 150 5.83 -12.96 18.75
N ARG A 151 4.74 -12.24 18.40
CA ARG A 151 3.80 -12.78 17.42
C ARG A 151 4.37 -12.82 16.01
N LEU A 152 5.19 -11.85 15.64
CA LEU A 152 5.91 -11.88 14.36
C LEU A 152 6.90 -13.06 14.31
N ILE A 153 7.59 -13.35 15.43
CA ILE A 153 8.49 -14.50 15.60
C ILE A 153 7.74 -15.82 15.40
N ASP A 154 6.54 -15.97 15.99
CA ASP A 154 5.72 -17.17 15.80
C ASP A 154 5.40 -17.40 14.32
N ILE A 155 4.97 -16.35 13.62
CA ILE A 155 4.63 -16.41 12.19
C ILE A 155 5.85 -16.71 11.34
N ALA A 156 6.99 -16.06 11.63
CA ALA A 156 8.25 -16.29 10.92
C ALA A 156 8.76 -17.74 11.15
N SER A 157 8.68 -18.25 12.38
CA SER A 157 9.03 -19.66 12.70
C SER A 157 8.21 -20.64 11.87
N ALA A 158 6.91 -20.35 11.73
CA ALA A 158 6.01 -21.14 10.91
C ALA A 158 6.40 -21.14 9.44
N ALA A 159 6.73 -19.97 8.91
CA ALA A 159 7.14 -19.82 7.51
C ALA A 159 8.47 -20.54 7.24
N ILE A 160 9.47 -20.42 8.12
CA ILE A 160 10.76 -21.12 8.02
C ILE A 160 10.55 -22.63 8.00
N ASN A 161 9.75 -23.16 8.93
CA ASN A 161 9.45 -24.59 8.99
C ASN A 161 8.75 -25.07 7.72
N PHE A 162 7.78 -24.30 7.22
CA PHE A 162 7.09 -24.61 5.95
C PHE A 162 8.08 -24.70 4.79
N LEU A 163 8.95 -23.71 4.63
CA LEU A 163 9.95 -23.68 3.56
C LEU A 163 10.94 -24.85 3.67
N SER A 164 11.40 -25.17 4.88
CA SER A 164 12.33 -26.28 5.13
C SER A 164 11.72 -27.64 4.76
N LEU A 165 10.39 -27.78 4.89
CA LEU A 165 9.68 -29.00 4.47
C LEU A 165 9.49 -29.08 2.96
N GLN A 166 9.36 -27.94 2.27
CA GLN A 166 9.17 -27.90 0.83
C GLN A 166 10.48 -28.06 0.05
N ASP A 167 11.54 -27.43 0.52
CA ASP A 167 12.86 -27.50 -0.10
C ASP A 167 13.98 -27.49 0.97
N PRO A 168 14.53 -28.66 1.31
CA PRO A 168 15.63 -28.77 2.26
C PRO A 168 16.90 -28.00 1.87
N LYS A 169 17.01 -27.55 0.62
CA LYS A 169 18.15 -26.76 0.12
C LYS A 169 18.03 -25.27 0.44
N ILE A 170 16.88 -24.80 0.90
CA ILE A 170 16.70 -23.42 1.33
C ILE A 170 17.33 -23.23 2.71
N GLN A 171 18.67 -23.10 2.75
CA GLN A 171 19.42 -22.94 4.00
C GLN A 171 19.59 -21.47 4.45
N ASN A 172 19.17 -20.49 3.64
CA ASN A 172 19.51 -19.07 3.84
C ASN A 172 18.43 -18.24 4.53
N ILE A 173 17.30 -18.83 4.91
CA ILE A 173 16.23 -18.08 5.59
C ILE A 173 16.38 -18.30 7.10
N SER A 174 17.01 -17.32 7.77
CA SER A 174 17.13 -17.30 9.22
C SER A 174 16.07 -16.41 9.86
N MET A 175 15.72 -16.69 11.12
CA MET A 175 14.84 -15.87 11.93
C MET A 175 15.32 -14.41 11.98
N ASP A 176 16.61 -14.20 12.21
CA ASP A 176 17.21 -12.87 12.28
C ASP A 176 17.02 -12.08 10.99
N ASN A 177 17.17 -12.74 9.84
CA ASN A 177 16.95 -12.08 8.54
C ASN A 177 15.47 -11.73 8.36
N MET A 178 14.55 -12.63 8.71
CA MET A 178 13.11 -12.35 8.61
C MET A 178 12.68 -11.18 9.50
N LEU A 179 13.28 -11.04 10.68
CA LEU A 179 12.98 -9.92 11.57
C LEU A 179 13.61 -8.61 11.08
N LYS A 180 14.84 -8.64 10.54
CA LYS A 180 15.53 -7.46 9.99
C LYS A 180 14.82 -6.89 8.75
N ASN A 181 14.13 -7.72 8.00
CA ASN A 181 13.43 -7.32 6.78
C ASN A 181 12.00 -6.80 7.04
N VAL A 182 11.59 -6.64 8.29
CA VAL A 182 10.33 -5.98 8.66
C VAL A 182 10.64 -4.67 9.37
N HIS A 183 10.46 -3.56 8.66
CA HIS A 183 10.62 -2.22 9.20
C HIS A 183 9.34 -1.83 9.92
N VAL A 184 9.43 -1.46 11.20
CA VAL A 184 8.25 -1.07 11.99
C VAL A 184 8.33 0.40 12.37
N ARG A 185 7.28 1.15 12.07
CA ARG A 185 7.14 2.54 12.48
C ARG A 185 5.84 2.73 13.25
N GLN A 186 5.92 3.19 14.49
CA GLN A 186 4.76 3.57 15.27
C GLN A 186 4.40 5.04 15.00
N CYS A 187 3.11 5.33 14.80
CA CYS A 187 2.57 6.67 14.66
C CYS A 187 1.54 6.92 15.77
N LYS A 188 1.73 7.99 16.53
CA LYS A 188 0.91 8.30 17.71
C LYS A 188 -0.34 9.12 17.39
N ASP A 189 -0.33 9.82 16.28
CA ASP A 189 -1.45 10.65 15.82
C ASP A 189 -1.52 10.71 14.28
N TYR A 190 -2.57 11.37 13.76
CA TYR A 190 -2.77 11.49 12.32
C TYR A 190 -1.70 12.37 11.65
N SER A 191 -1.11 13.32 12.36
CA SER A 191 -0.08 14.23 11.81
C SER A 191 1.21 13.46 11.58
N GLU A 192 1.62 12.61 12.53
CA GLU A 192 2.77 11.71 12.37
C GLU A 192 2.52 10.73 11.20
N LEU A 193 1.31 10.17 11.08
CA LEU A 193 0.97 9.28 9.98
C LEU A 193 1.09 9.97 8.62
N LEU A 194 0.58 11.20 8.49
CA LEU A 194 0.71 11.99 7.27
C LEU A 194 2.16 12.32 6.95
N ALA A 195 2.94 12.70 7.96
CA ALA A 195 4.37 12.97 7.81
C ALA A 195 5.13 11.72 7.33
N VAL A 196 4.86 10.56 7.93
CA VAL A 196 5.46 9.28 7.49
C VAL A 196 5.12 8.99 6.04
N ILE A 197 3.85 9.12 5.63
CA ILE A 197 3.44 8.88 4.24
C ILE A 197 4.13 9.84 3.27
N THR A 198 4.34 11.09 3.67
CA THR A 198 5.06 12.09 2.86
C THR A 198 6.54 11.74 2.69
N LEU A 199 7.17 11.14 3.71
CA LEU A 199 8.58 10.73 3.69
C LEU A 199 8.80 9.33 3.08
N LEU A 200 7.75 8.55 2.84
CA LEU A 200 7.88 7.21 2.24
C LEU A 200 8.64 7.19 0.91
N PRO A 201 8.52 8.15 -0.03
CA PRO A 201 9.29 8.12 -1.26
C PRO A 201 10.80 8.13 -1.04
N GLU A 202 11.28 8.91 -0.09
CA GLU A 202 12.70 8.97 0.29
C GLU A 202 13.13 7.65 0.92
N PHE A 203 12.37 7.16 1.89
CA PHE A 203 12.62 5.88 2.55
C PHE A 203 12.66 4.71 1.55
N LEU A 204 11.75 4.65 0.57
CA LEU A 204 11.71 3.61 -0.45
C LEU A 204 12.89 3.67 -1.43
N ARG A 205 13.45 4.86 -1.67
CA ARG A 205 14.68 5.00 -2.47
C ARG A 205 15.89 4.40 -1.76
N GLU A 206 15.98 4.57 -0.44
CA GLU A 206 17.04 3.99 0.39
C GLU A 206 16.84 2.48 0.60
N HIS A 207 15.57 2.02 0.71
CA HIS A 207 15.18 0.64 0.95
C HIS A 207 14.47 0.04 -0.28
N SER A 208 15.18 -0.08 -1.40
CA SER A 208 14.63 -0.52 -2.69
C SER A 208 14.08 -1.96 -2.71
N LYS A 209 14.35 -2.75 -1.68
CA LYS A 209 13.83 -4.12 -1.52
C LYS A 209 12.42 -4.18 -0.94
N ILE A 210 11.87 -3.08 -0.42
CA ILE A 210 10.51 -3.07 0.11
C ILE A 210 9.53 -3.36 -1.02
N ARG A 211 8.64 -4.34 -0.78
CA ARG A 211 7.56 -4.77 -1.69
C ARG A 211 6.19 -4.69 -1.07
N LEU A 212 6.11 -4.45 0.23
CA LEU A 212 4.85 -4.34 0.96
C LEU A 212 4.90 -3.17 1.94
N ILE A 213 3.84 -2.35 1.94
CA ILE A 213 3.55 -1.40 3.01
C ILE A 213 2.22 -1.79 3.64
N VAL A 214 2.20 -1.91 4.96
CA VAL A 214 0.99 -2.16 5.75
C VAL A 214 0.75 -0.99 6.70
N ILE A 215 -0.49 -0.49 6.77
CA ILE A 215 -0.92 0.51 7.77
C ILE A 215 -1.99 -0.13 8.64
N ASP A 216 -1.68 -0.39 9.89
CA ASP A 216 -2.60 -1.01 10.87
C ASP A 216 -2.83 -0.08 12.09
N SER A 217 -3.91 0.70 12.09
CA SER A 217 -5.01 0.83 11.14
C SER A 217 -5.12 2.26 10.63
N ILE A 218 -5.58 2.40 9.38
CA ILE A 218 -5.81 3.72 8.77
C ILE A 218 -6.89 4.52 9.52
N SER A 219 -7.83 3.84 10.17
CA SER A 219 -9.00 4.46 10.79
C SER A 219 -8.76 4.97 12.20
N PHE A 220 -7.73 4.48 12.91
CA PHE A 220 -7.60 4.74 14.34
C PHE A 220 -7.53 6.23 14.67
N HIS A 221 -6.59 6.95 14.09
CA HIS A 221 -6.42 8.37 14.35
C HIS A 221 -7.47 9.27 13.68
N PHE A 222 -8.18 8.78 12.66
CA PHE A 222 -9.21 9.53 11.97
C PHE A 222 -10.62 9.40 12.56
N ARG A 223 -10.80 8.61 13.63
CA ARG A 223 -12.08 8.48 14.33
C ARG A 223 -12.35 9.61 15.31
N TYR A 224 -11.29 10.20 15.84
CA TYR A 224 -11.36 11.25 16.86
C TYR A 224 -10.72 12.53 16.35
N GLY A 225 -11.07 13.66 16.95
CA GLY A 225 -10.47 14.95 16.60
C GLY A 225 -11.06 15.69 15.39
N PHE A 226 -12.05 15.09 14.71
CA PHE A 226 -12.69 15.67 13.53
C PHE A 226 -14.19 15.93 13.72
N ASP A 227 -14.69 15.98 14.94
CA ASP A 227 -16.12 15.99 15.29
C ASP A 227 -16.94 17.11 14.67
N LYS A 228 -16.28 18.17 14.18
CA LYS A 228 -16.93 19.32 13.52
C LYS A 228 -16.38 19.62 12.13
N ASN A 229 -15.39 18.87 11.64
CA ASN A 229 -14.73 19.17 10.37
C ASN A 229 -14.58 17.93 9.48
N TYR A 230 -15.71 17.32 9.15
CA TYR A 230 -15.76 16.15 8.25
C TYR A 230 -15.16 16.43 6.87
N SER A 231 -15.26 17.68 6.37
CA SER A 231 -14.67 18.07 5.10
C SER A 231 -13.14 17.98 5.11
N LEU A 232 -12.50 18.51 6.16
CA LEU A 232 -11.06 18.39 6.35
C LEU A 232 -10.62 16.93 6.46
N ARG A 233 -11.31 16.14 7.29
CA ARG A 233 -11.06 14.71 7.44
C ARG A 233 -11.10 13.98 6.10
N THR A 234 -12.16 14.20 5.31
CA THR A 234 -12.32 13.57 3.99
C THR A 234 -11.21 13.98 3.04
N ARG A 235 -10.84 15.27 3.01
CA ARG A 235 -9.75 15.79 2.18
C ARG A 235 -8.40 15.15 2.54
N LEU A 236 -8.07 15.06 3.82
CA LEU A 236 -6.83 14.42 4.30
C LEU A 236 -6.80 12.93 3.93
N LEU A 237 -7.90 12.20 4.15
CA LEU A 237 -8.01 10.80 3.78
C LEU A 237 -7.86 10.57 2.27
N CYS A 238 -8.51 11.39 1.45
CA CYS A 238 -8.40 11.30 0.00
C CYS A 238 -6.98 11.62 -0.49
N GLY A 239 -6.34 12.67 0.04
CA GLY A 239 -4.95 13.01 -0.28
C GLY A 239 -3.99 11.89 0.09
N MET A 240 -4.14 11.32 1.28
CA MET A 240 -3.35 10.17 1.74
C MET A 240 -3.54 8.94 0.83
N ALA A 241 -4.79 8.62 0.46
CA ALA A 241 -5.07 7.50 -0.44
C ALA A 241 -4.41 7.71 -1.81
N GLN A 242 -4.47 8.93 -2.37
CA GLN A 242 -3.81 9.27 -3.63
C GLN A 242 -2.30 9.10 -3.54
N SER A 243 -1.67 9.57 -2.46
CA SER A 243 -0.23 9.38 -2.20
C SER A 243 0.13 7.89 -2.13
N LEU A 244 -0.63 7.08 -1.40
CA LEU A 244 -0.41 5.64 -1.28
C LEU A 244 -0.59 4.91 -2.62
N ILE A 245 -1.58 5.27 -3.43
CA ILE A 245 -1.79 4.70 -4.77
C ILE A 245 -0.64 5.06 -5.70
N LYS A 246 -0.18 6.31 -5.66
CA LYS A 246 0.98 6.78 -6.43
C LYS A 246 2.23 5.98 -6.04
N LEU A 247 2.53 5.89 -4.74
CA LEU A 247 3.65 5.08 -4.23
C LEU A 247 3.56 3.62 -4.68
N ALA A 248 2.38 3.00 -4.56
CA ALA A 248 2.17 1.62 -4.98
C ALA A 248 2.55 1.41 -6.45
N SER A 249 2.15 2.34 -7.32
CA SER A 249 2.42 2.28 -8.76
C SER A 249 3.87 2.58 -9.11
N GLU A 250 4.47 3.63 -8.53
CA GLU A 250 5.83 4.07 -8.84
C GLU A 250 6.89 3.07 -8.39
N TYR A 251 6.72 2.49 -7.20
CA TYR A 251 7.70 1.58 -6.60
C TYR A 251 7.38 0.09 -6.81
N ASN A 252 6.30 -0.22 -7.53
CA ASN A 252 5.83 -1.59 -7.76
C ASN A 252 5.69 -2.39 -6.44
N ILE A 253 4.95 -1.84 -5.50
CA ILE A 253 4.71 -2.40 -4.18
C ILE A 253 3.22 -2.67 -3.94
N ALA A 254 2.92 -3.59 -3.03
CA ALA A 254 1.57 -3.75 -2.48
C ALA A 254 1.36 -2.77 -1.32
N VAL A 255 0.21 -2.12 -1.27
CA VAL A 255 -0.19 -1.29 -0.12
C VAL A 255 -1.46 -1.86 0.49
N VAL A 256 -1.36 -2.28 1.74
CA VAL A 256 -2.45 -2.87 2.51
C VAL A 256 -2.77 -1.97 3.68
N VAL A 257 -4.04 -1.62 3.85
CA VAL A 257 -4.51 -0.85 5.01
C VAL A 257 -5.59 -1.61 5.74
N THR A 258 -5.54 -1.63 7.07
CA THR A 258 -6.63 -2.17 7.86
C THR A 258 -7.59 -1.06 8.27
N ASN A 259 -8.87 -1.40 8.35
CA ASN A 259 -9.92 -0.49 8.76
C ASN A 259 -10.87 -1.16 9.77
N GLN A 260 -11.42 -0.37 10.65
CA GLN A 260 -12.40 -0.84 11.64
C GLN A 260 -13.81 -0.72 11.08
N MET A 261 -14.75 -1.41 11.72
CA MET A 261 -16.19 -1.29 11.44
C MET A 261 -16.84 -0.24 12.32
N THR A 262 -17.89 0.38 11.80
CA THR A 262 -18.76 1.30 12.55
C THR A 262 -20.22 0.92 12.34
N THR A 263 -21.08 1.33 13.27
CA THR A 263 -22.51 1.05 13.21
C THR A 263 -23.22 2.19 12.46
N LYS A 264 -23.92 1.86 11.39
CA LYS A 264 -24.84 2.79 10.69
C LYS A 264 -26.26 2.47 11.12
N ILE A 265 -26.92 3.45 11.73
CA ILE A 265 -28.34 3.36 12.12
C ILE A 265 -29.16 3.72 10.85
N ILE A 266 -30.06 2.80 10.45
CA ILE A 266 -30.91 2.98 9.24
C ILE A 266 -32.35 3.27 9.63
N GLY A 267 -32.73 3.06 10.90
CA GLY A 267 -34.09 3.32 11.42
C GLY A 267 -34.25 2.87 12.87
N PRO A 268 -35.42 3.05 13.47
CA PRO A 268 -35.63 2.94 14.90
C PRO A 268 -35.34 1.54 15.44
N ASN A 269 -34.89 0.57 14.82
CA ASN A 269 -34.42 -0.73 15.35
C ASN A 269 -33.57 -1.49 14.34
N LYS A 270 -32.99 -0.78 13.33
CA LYS A 270 -32.12 -1.42 12.32
C LYS A 270 -30.78 -0.72 12.29
N SER A 271 -29.74 -1.45 12.57
CA SER A 271 -28.37 -1.01 12.43
C SER A 271 -27.56 -2.03 11.62
N HIS A 272 -26.64 -1.56 10.82
CA HIS A 272 -25.69 -2.38 10.09
C HIS A 272 -24.26 -2.00 10.43
N LEU A 273 -23.39 -2.98 10.50
CA LEU A 273 -21.93 -2.75 10.55
C LEU A 273 -21.44 -2.45 9.14
N ILE A 274 -20.79 -1.31 8.99
CA ILE A 274 -20.17 -0.88 7.75
C ILE A 274 -18.70 -0.52 8.02
N PRO A 275 -17.82 -0.57 7.01
CA PRO A 275 -16.47 -0.03 7.16
C PRO A 275 -16.49 1.45 7.58
N SER A 276 -15.62 1.81 8.52
CA SER A 276 -15.47 3.20 8.93
C SER A 276 -14.85 4.05 7.82
N LEU A 277 -14.73 5.38 8.04
CA LEU A 277 -14.17 6.38 7.11
C LEU A 277 -15.10 6.77 5.94
N GLY A 278 -16.24 6.13 5.76
CA GLY A 278 -17.26 6.53 4.80
C GLY A 278 -17.04 6.06 3.36
N GLU A 279 -17.95 6.47 2.48
CA GLU A 279 -17.98 6.00 1.08
C GLU A 279 -16.83 6.58 0.25
N SER A 280 -16.49 7.87 0.43
CA SER A 280 -15.40 8.52 -0.31
C SER A 280 -14.07 7.77 -0.16
N TRP A 281 -13.74 7.36 1.06
CA TRP A 281 -12.59 6.50 1.33
C TRP A 281 -12.72 5.14 0.61
N GLY A 282 -13.90 4.51 0.70
CA GLY A 282 -14.16 3.22 0.06
C GLY A 282 -14.00 3.25 -1.47
N HIS A 283 -14.28 4.39 -2.10
CA HIS A 283 -14.05 4.58 -3.53
C HIS A 283 -12.57 4.62 -3.89
N MET A 284 -11.71 5.14 -3.02
CA MET A 284 -10.26 5.22 -3.27
C MET A 284 -9.59 3.85 -3.25
N CYS A 285 -10.04 2.94 -2.38
CA CYS A 285 -9.46 1.60 -2.32
C CYS A 285 -9.78 0.80 -3.58
N THR A 286 -8.77 0.16 -4.17
CA THR A 286 -8.93 -0.67 -5.36
C THR A 286 -9.65 -1.99 -5.02
N ILE A 287 -9.22 -2.62 -3.92
CA ILE A 287 -9.82 -3.87 -3.42
C ILE A 287 -10.28 -3.62 -1.98
N ARG A 288 -11.42 -4.19 -1.62
CA ARG A 288 -11.94 -4.19 -0.26
C ARG A 288 -12.34 -5.57 0.18
N ILE A 289 -11.78 -6.01 1.29
CA ILE A 289 -12.06 -7.30 1.92
C ILE A 289 -12.71 -7.03 3.28
N ILE A 290 -13.84 -7.65 3.56
CA ILE A 290 -14.48 -7.57 4.87
C ILE A 290 -14.32 -8.90 5.59
N LEU A 291 -13.74 -8.83 6.79
CA LEU A 291 -13.63 -9.97 7.71
C LEU A 291 -14.75 -9.89 8.76
N TYR A 292 -15.45 -11.00 8.97
CA TYR A 292 -16.55 -11.05 9.92
C TYR A 292 -16.72 -12.43 10.59
N TRP A 293 -17.41 -12.46 11.72
CA TRP A 293 -17.78 -13.67 12.40
C TRP A 293 -19.18 -14.12 11.98
N LYS A 294 -19.33 -15.41 11.67
CA LYS A 294 -20.59 -16.08 11.49
C LYS A 294 -20.51 -17.48 12.09
N GLU A 295 -21.41 -17.81 13.02
CA GLU A 295 -21.44 -19.13 13.67
C GLU A 295 -20.10 -19.55 14.28
N ASN A 296 -19.44 -18.65 15.00
CA ASN A 296 -18.11 -18.84 15.58
C ASN A 296 -17.00 -19.18 14.58
N LYS A 297 -17.21 -18.92 13.29
CA LYS A 297 -16.24 -19.10 12.22
C LYS A 297 -15.89 -17.75 11.61
N ARG A 298 -14.64 -17.61 11.16
CA ARG A 298 -14.17 -16.41 10.46
C ARG A 298 -14.47 -16.53 8.98
N TRP A 299 -15.02 -15.47 8.43
CA TRP A 299 -15.36 -15.35 7.02
C TRP A 299 -14.75 -14.10 6.44
N ALA A 300 -14.36 -14.17 5.17
CA ALA A 300 -13.90 -13.04 4.38
C ALA A 300 -14.81 -12.87 3.16
N VAL A 301 -15.20 -11.64 2.90
CA VAL A 301 -15.95 -11.24 1.71
C VAL A 301 -15.07 -10.33 0.87
N LEU A 302 -14.88 -10.65 -0.39
CA LEU A 302 -14.40 -9.72 -1.38
C LEU A 302 -15.55 -8.80 -1.77
N LEU A 303 -15.62 -7.62 -1.17
CA LEU A 303 -16.71 -6.67 -1.38
C LEU A 303 -16.51 -5.81 -2.64
N LYS A 304 -15.26 -5.53 -2.99
CA LYS A 304 -14.91 -4.69 -4.14
C LYS A 304 -13.64 -5.21 -4.80
N SER A 305 -13.71 -5.42 -6.10
CA SER A 305 -12.57 -5.68 -6.97
C SER A 305 -12.90 -5.22 -8.40
N PRO A 306 -11.95 -4.65 -9.15
CA PRO A 306 -12.18 -4.27 -10.55
C PRO A 306 -12.27 -5.45 -11.52
N TRP A 307 -11.75 -6.63 -11.13
CA TRP A 307 -11.61 -7.80 -12.02
C TRP A 307 -12.12 -9.12 -11.43
N ARG A 308 -12.70 -9.10 -10.24
CA ARG A 308 -13.27 -10.28 -9.57
C ARG A 308 -14.66 -9.97 -9.07
N GLU A 309 -15.52 -10.97 -9.14
CA GLU A 309 -16.87 -10.90 -8.56
C GLU A 309 -16.81 -10.99 -7.04
N GLU A 310 -17.89 -10.54 -6.39
CA GLU A 310 -18.07 -10.69 -4.96
C GLU A 310 -18.07 -12.18 -4.60
N ALA A 311 -17.24 -12.55 -3.63
CA ALA A 311 -17.11 -13.92 -3.18
C ALA A 311 -16.94 -13.99 -1.67
N ILE A 312 -17.44 -15.07 -1.07
CA ILE A 312 -17.42 -15.30 0.38
C ILE A 312 -16.65 -16.60 0.64
N ILE A 313 -15.65 -16.52 1.51
CA ILE A 313 -14.86 -17.69 1.90
C ILE A 313 -14.75 -17.78 3.43
N GLN A 314 -14.61 -19.00 3.92
CA GLN A 314 -14.24 -19.25 5.32
C GLN A 314 -12.72 -19.32 5.44
N PHE A 315 -12.15 -18.65 6.46
CA PHE A 315 -10.73 -18.74 6.80
C PHE A 315 -10.52 -19.03 8.29
N GLN A 316 -9.33 -19.42 8.66
CA GLN A 316 -8.96 -19.68 10.05
C GLN A 316 -7.61 -19.00 10.35
N ILE A 317 -7.48 -18.56 11.60
CA ILE A 317 -6.20 -18.14 12.16
C ILE A 317 -5.84 -19.20 13.18
N THR A 318 -4.71 -19.88 12.97
CA THR A 318 -4.24 -20.94 13.85
C THR A 318 -3.11 -20.43 14.72
N VAL A 319 -3.07 -20.86 15.95
CA VAL A 319 -1.95 -20.64 16.86
C VAL A 319 -1.08 -21.91 16.78
N LEU A 320 0.22 -21.72 16.58
CA LEU A 320 1.18 -22.83 16.65
C LEU A 320 1.27 -23.32 18.08
N LEU A 321 0.62 -24.42 18.40
CA LEU A 321 0.88 -25.22 19.55
C LEU A 321 1.48 -26.55 19.07
N ASN A 322 2.74 -26.81 19.48
CA ASN A 322 3.43 -28.08 19.33
C ASN A 322 3.58 -28.61 17.88
N ASN A 323 4.64 -28.22 17.18
CA ASN A 323 5.22 -28.90 15.99
C ASN A 323 4.29 -29.17 14.79
N GLN A 324 3.10 -28.58 14.72
CA GLN A 324 2.28 -28.64 13.53
C GLN A 324 1.98 -27.24 13.04
N LEU A 325 2.63 -26.88 11.96
CA LEU A 325 2.25 -25.80 11.07
C LEU A 325 0.83 -26.01 10.62
N SER A 326 -0.05 -25.14 11.07
CA SER A 326 -1.35 -25.15 10.49
C SER A 326 -1.91 -23.74 10.29
N PHE A 327 -1.36 -23.00 9.31
CA PHE A 327 -2.25 -22.53 8.29
C PHE A 327 -2.73 -23.78 7.55
N HIS A 328 -3.66 -24.52 8.10
CA HIS A 328 -4.24 -25.66 7.42
C HIS A 328 -5.12 -25.14 6.31
N LEU A 329 -4.50 -25.02 5.16
CA LEU A 329 -5.11 -25.30 3.90
C LEU A 329 -5.59 -26.75 3.95
N GLN A 330 -6.80 -26.99 4.46
CA GLN A 330 -7.45 -28.25 4.20
C GLN A 330 -7.71 -28.33 2.71
N PHE A 331 -6.81 -29.03 2.01
CA PHE A 331 -7.10 -29.62 0.72
C PHE A 331 -8.28 -30.59 0.88
N ARG A 332 -9.51 -30.08 0.85
CA ARG A 332 -10.61 -30.92 0.41
C ARG A 332 -10.57 -30.87 -1.11
N LYS A 333 -10.13 -31.97 -1.73
CA LYS A 333 -10.38 -32.20 -3.14
C LYS A 333 -11.84 -31.83 -3.43
N SER A 334 -12.03 -31.01 -4.46
CA SER A 334 -13.33 -30.67 -5.00
C SER A 334 -14.11 -31.96 -5.27
N PRO A 335 -15.40 -32.05 -4.91
CA PRO A 335 -16.22 -33.21 -5.26
C PRO A 335 -16.70 -33.19 -6.73
N PHE A 336 -16.10 -32.38 -7.59
CA PHE A 336 -16.40 -32.32 -9.02
C PHE A 336 -15.16 -32.63 -9.84
N SER A 337 -14.76 -33.92 -9.85
CA SER A 337 -14.00 -34.55 -10.93
C SER A 337 -14.56 -35.95 -11.09
N ALA A 338 -15.57 -36.03 -11.89
CA ALA A 338 -15.96 -37.24 -12.64
C ALA A 338 -16.32 -36.77 -14.03
#